data_a9d02c26b979977416b9ae30b2029e00
#
_entry.id   a9d02c26b979977416b9ae30b2029e00
#
_cell.length_a   1.000
_cell.length_b   1.000
_cell.length_c   1.000
_cell.angle_alpha   90.00
_cell.angle_beta   90.00
_cell.angle_gamma   90.00
#
_symmetry.space_group_name_H-M   'P 1'
#
loop_
_entity.id
_entity.type
_entity.pdbx_description
1 polymer ?
#
loop_
_entity_poly.entity_id
_entity_poly.type
_entity_poly.pdbx_seq_one_letter_code
_entity_poly.pdbx_strand_id
1 'polypeptide(L)'
;MLQEKLDLLLTKYEVGKSAGVAKTSDGYTLEIGGKSVRLLPHRFERRFTELRKMLSDGTVTGISAVRCSNISPADIPLESVIRREIDLARFVTGREVVSVAAFGNGNRAVNLLAVLEGGINAIIE
;
A
#
# COMPACT_ATOMS: atom_id res chain seq x y z
N MET A 1 21.69 -6.13 -2.71
CA MET A 1 20.72 -7.15 -3.17
C MET A 1 19.59 -6.57 -4.00
N LEU A 2 18.83 -5.62 -3.49
CA LEU A 2 17.76 -5.01 -4.31
C LEU A 2 18.30 -4.11 -5.42
N GLN A 3 19.37 -3.38 -5.14
CA GLN A 3 20.07 -2.56 -6.13
C GLN A 3 20.63 -3.42 -7.27
N GLU A 4 21.28 -4.54 -6.95
CA GLU A 4 21.82 -5.47 -7.97
C GLU A 4 20.74 -6.02 -8.89
N LYS A 5 19.58 -6.38 -8.32
CA LYS A 5 18.43 -6.84 -9.12
C LYS A 5 17.88 -5.74 -10.02
N LEU A 6 17.84 -4.51 -9.51
CA LEU A 6 17.43 -3.35 -10.31
C LEU A 6 18.41 -3.12 -11.47
N ASP A 7 19.72 -3.15 -11.21
CA ASP A 7 20.75 -2.96 -12.23
C ASP A 7 20.68 -4.03 -13.32
N LEU A 8 20.43 -5.30 -12.93
CA LEU A 8 20.18 -6.39 -13.88
C LEU A 8 18.97 -6.13 -14.77
N LEU A 9 17.86 -5.64 -14.20
CA LEU A 9 16.66 -5.33 -14.95
C LEU A 9 16.87 -4.16 -15.90
N LEU A 10 17.54 -3.10 -15.45
CA LEU A 10 17.87 -1.95 -16.28
C LEU A 10 18.73 -2.34 -17.48
N THR A 11 19.72 -3.23 -17.26
CA THR A 11 20.56 -3.76 -18.32
C THR A 11 19.77 -4.65 -19.27
N LYS A 12 18.95 -5.57 -18.73
CA LYS A 12 18.14 -6.50 -19.54
C LYS A 12 17.18 -5.80 -20.49
N TYR A 13 16.59 -4.71 -20.04
CA TYR A 13 15.60 -3.95 -20.83
C TYR A 13 16.21 -2.70 -21.51
N GLU A 14 17.52 -2.58 -21.52
CA GLU A 14 18.27 -1.50 -22.19
C GLU A 14 17.80 -0.10 -21.79
N VAL A 15 17.50 0.07 -20.49
CA VAL A 15 17.10 1.37 -19.94
C VAL A 15 18.33 2.25 -19.78
N GLY A 16 18.46 3.28 -20.58
CA GLY A 16 19.59 4.20 -20.60
C GLY A 16 19.67 5.20 -19.43
N LYS A 17 19.01 4.92 -18.32
CA LYS A 17 18.99 5.78 -17.12
C LYS A 17 19.53 5.03 -15.92
N SER A 18 20.36 5.72 -15.13
CA SER A 18 20.74 5.22 -13.81
C SER A 18 19.55 5.26 -12.85
N ALA A 19 19.43 4.25 -12.01
CA ALA A 19 18.42 4.18 -10.98
C ALA A 19 19.04 3.73 -9.67
N GLY A 20 18.56 4.27 -8.56
CA GLY A 20 18.93 3.92 -7.21
C GLY A 20 17.71 3.52 -6.39
N VAL A 21 17.91 2.59 -5.47
CA VAL A 21 16.87 2.17 -4.53
C VAL A 21 17.40 2.32 -3.11
N ALA A 22 16.61 2.98 -2.26
CA ALA A 22 16.91 3.14 -0.84
C ALA A 22 15.75 2.61 0.01
N LYS A 23 16.10 1.91 1.09
CA LYS A 23 15.11 1.44 2.07
C LYS A 23 14.68 2.59 2.97
N THR A 24 13.38 2.72 3.18
CA THR A 24 12.76 3.66 4.12
C THR A 24 12.06 2.91 5.25
N SER A 25 11.53 3.62 6.25
CA SER A 25 10.82 3.01 7.39
C SER A 25 9.60 2.19 6.99
N ASP A 26 8.97 2.50 5.87
CA ASP A 26 7.70 1.92 5.42
C ASP A 26 7.73 1.37 3.98
N GLY A 27 8.93 1.18 3.44
CA GLY A 27 9.09 0.62 2.10
C GLY A 27 10.42 0.98 1.48
N TYR A 28 10.39 1.37 0.23
CA TYR A 28 11.55 1.74 -0.56
C TYR A 28 11.29 3.02 -1.37
N THR A 29 12.33 3.76 -1.64
CA THR A 29 12.30 4.88 -2.59
C THR A 29 13.13 4.50 -3.81
N LEU A 30 12.55 4.65 -4.99
CA LEU A 30 13.22 4.50 -6.27
C LEU A 30 13.55 5.88 -6.82
N GLU A 31 14.82 6.11 -7.13
CA GLU A 31 15.26 7.28 -7.84
C GLU A 31 15.65 6.90 -9.27
N ILE A 32 15.00 7.50 -10.24
CA ILE A 32 15.25 7.25 -11.65
C ILE A 32 15.12 8.54 -12.46
N GLY A 33 16.15 8.86 -13.24
CA GLY A 33 16.14 10.04 -14.10
C GLY A 33 15.84 11.36 -13.37
N GLY A 34 16.35 11.53 -12.15
CA GLY A 34 16.13 12.71 -11.31
C GLY A 34 14.77 12.79 -10.64
N LYS A 35 13.94 11.77 -10.77
CA LYS A 35 12.64 11.65 -10.11
C LYS A 35 12.70 10.64 -8.98
N SER A 36 12.08 10.95 -7.85
CA SER A 36 11.93 10.06 -6.71
C SER A 36 10.51 9.51 -6.65
N VAL A 37 10.40 8.19 -6.59
CA VAL A 37 9.13 7.48 -6.49
C VAL A 37 9.14 6.56 -5.28
N ARG A 38 8.12 6.68 -4.45
CA ARG A 38 7.97 5.79 -3.31
C ARG A 38 7.41 4.45 -3.76
N LEU A 39 8.11 3.39 -3.38
CA LEU A 39 7.67 2.03 -3.61
C LEU A 39 7.02 1.47 -2.35
N LEU A 40 5.78 1.08 -2.48
CA LEU A 40 5.00 0.46 -1.42
C LEU A 40 4.87 -1.03 -1.72
N PRO A 41 5.58 -1.91 -0.99
CA PRO A 41 5.67 -3.34 -1.34
C PRO A 41 4.34 -4.04 -1.45
N HIS A 42 3.36 -3.70 -0.60
CA HIS A 42 2.03 -4.30 -0.63
C HIS A 42 1.28 -4.07 -1.95
N ARG A 43 1.57 -2.99 -2.66
CA ARG A 43 0.96 -2.72 -3.97
C ARG A 43 1.45 -3.66 -5.08
N PHE A 44 2.54 -4.38 -4.84
CA PHE A 44 3.11 -5.35 -5.79
C PHE A 44 2.80 -6.80 -5.42
N GLU A 45 2.16 -7.05 -4.29
CA GLU A 45 1.73 -8.38 -3.93
C GLU A 45 0.60 -8.85 -4.85
N ARG A 46 0.77 -10.03 -5.44
CA ARG A 46 -0.15 -10.58 -6.44
C ARG A 46 -1.60 -10.59 -5.94
N ARG A 47 -1.83 -11.01 -4.69
CA ARG A 47 -3.17 -11.08 -4.10
C ARG A 47 -3.90 -9.72 -4.13
N PHE A 48 -3.19 -8.62 -3.92
CA PHE A 48 -3.80 -7.28 -3.90
C PHE A 48 -3.95 -6.70 -5.32
N THR A 49 -3.02 -6.98 -6.21
CA THR A 49 -3.14 -6.57 -7.62
C THR A 49 -4.27 -7.32 -8.33
N GLU A 50 -4.45 -8.62 -8.03
CA GLU A 50 -5.57 -9.42 -8.54
C GLU A 50 -6.91 -8.90 -7.99
N LEU A 51 -7.00 -8.63 -6.68
CA LEU A 51 -8.21 -8.09 -6.06
C LEU A 51 -8.58 -6.72 -6.66
N ARG A 52 -7.60 -5.83 -6.81
CA ARG A 52 -7.81 -4.54 -7.48
C ARG A 52 -8.35 -4.71 -8.90
N LYS A 53 -7.79 -5.65 -9.66
CA LYS A 53 -8.25 -5.95 -11.00
C LYS A 53 -9.70 -6.40 -11.02
N MET A 54 -10.07 -7.33 -10.14
CA MET A 54 -11.44 -7.84 -10.03
C MET A 54 -12.45 -6.75 -9.70
N LEU A 55 -12.08 -5.76 -8.90
CA LEU A 55 -12.93 -4.61 -8.59
C LEU A 55 -12.98 -3.61 -9.74
N SER A 56 -11.88 -3.38 -10.44
CA SER A 56 -11.81 -2.41 -11.52
C SER A 56 -12.45 -2.89 -12.81
N ASP A 57 -12.43 -4.19 -13.10
CA ASP A 57 -13.01 -4.78 -14.31
C ASP A 57 -14.49 -5.22 -14.15
N GLY A 58 -15.05 -5.03 -12.96
CA GLY A 58 -16.43 -5.38 -12.66
C GLY A 58 -16.68 -6.86 -12.38
N THR A 59 -15.66 -7.69 -12.21
CA THR A 59 -15.82 -9.08 -11.78
C THR A 59 -16.47 -9.14 -10.39
N VAL A 60 -16.10 -8.23 -9.51
CA VAL A 60 -16.75 -8.00 -8.22
C VAL A 60 -17.35 -6.60 -8.22
N THR A 61 -18.63 -6.50 -7.94
CA THR A 61 -19.39 -5.23 -7.95
C THR A 61 -20.19 -5.08 -6.66
N GLY A 62 -20.67 -3.86 -6.41
CA GLY A 62 -21.57 -3.57 -5.29
C GLY A 62 -20.91 -3.70 -3.93
N ILE A 63 -19.60 -3.53 -3.82
CA ILE A 63 -18.93 -3.54 -2.53
C ILE A 63 -19.37 -2.35 -1.68
N SER A 64 -19.68 -2.61 -0.41
CA SER A 64 -20.03 -1.59 0.58
C SER A 64 -18.94 -1.39 1.62
N ALA A 65 -18.10 -2.39 1.82
CA ALA A 65 -17.03 -2.34 2.81
C ALA A 65 -15.82 -3.18 2.40
N VAL A 66 -14.67 -2.75 2.90
CA VAL A 66 -13.40 -3.49 2.87
C VAL A 66 -12.93 -3.63 4.31
N ARG A 67 -12.53 -4.81 4.72
CA ARG A 67 -11.98 -5.06 6.05
C ARG A 67 -10.52 -5.50 5.93
N CYS A 68 -9.65 -4.78 6.61
CA CYS A 68 -8.22 -5.08 6.71
C CYS A 68 -7.88 -5.38 8.17
N SER A 69 -7.36 -6.56 8.41
CA SER A 69 -6.92 -7.00 9.74
C SER A 69 -5.44 -7.30 9.71
N ASN A 70 -4.67 -6.74 10.62
CA ASN A 70 -3.22 -6.91 10.66
C ASN A 70 -2.73 -7.11 12.09
N ILE A 71 -1.94 -8.15 12.28
CA ILE A 71 -1.17 -8.38 13.51
C ILE A 71 0.30 -8.27 13.13
N SER A 72 0.95 -7.23 13.60
CA SER A 72 2.36 -6.94 13.31
C SER A 72 3.24 -7.17 14.52
N PRO A 73 4.53 -7.51 14.32
CA PRO A 73 5.51 -7.57 15.41
C PRO A 73 5.59 -6.25 16.19
N ALA A 74 5.89 -6.33 17.47
CA ALA A 74 5.89 -5.17 18.38
C ALA A 74 6.98 -4.12 18.06
N ASP A 75 8.00 -4.49 17.31
CA ASP A 75 9.07 -3.62 16.85
C ASP A 75 8.68 -2.76 15.62
N ILE A 76 7.56 -3.07 14.98
CA ILE A 76 7.04 -2.26 13.89
C ILE A 76 6.16 -1.15 14.47
N PRO A 77 6.45 0.14 14.17
CA PRO A 77 5.62 1.25 14.64
C PRO A 77 4.18 1.11 14.17
N LEU A 78 3.23 1.27 15.09
CA LEU A 78 1.79 1.18 14.78
C LEU A 78 1.37 2.15 13.67
N GLU A 79 1.94 3.34 13.65
CA GLU A 79 1.69 4.33 12.60
C GLU A 79 2.03 3.82 11.19
N SER A 80 3.14 3.09 11.06
CA SER A 80 3.54 2.50 9.77
C SER A 80 2.55 1.44 9.32
N VAL A 81 2.05 0.63 10.24
CA VAL A 81 1.02 -0.38 9.96
C VAL A 81 -0.28 0.27 9.52
N ILE A 82 -0.73 1.29 10.24
CA ILE A 82 -1.96 2.05 9.92
C ILE A 82 -1.86 2.66 8.52
N ARG A 83 -0.77 3.33 8.22
CA ARG A 83 -0.55 3.95 6.89
C ARG A 83 -0.60 2.91 5.78
N ARG A 84 0.02 1.75 5.99
CA ARG A 84 0.01 0.65 5.03
C ARG A 84 -1.41 0.15 4.78
N GLU A 85 -2.19 -0.10 5.83
CA GLU A 85 -3.54 -0.65 5.70
C GLU A 85 -4.52 0.36 5.07
N ILE A 86 -4.40 1.65 5.39
CA ILE A 86 -5.17 2.71 4.73
C ILE A 86 -4.82 2.78 3.25
N ASP A 87 -3.53 2.75 2.92
CA ASP A 87 -3.08 2.76 1.53
C ASP A 87 -3.54 1.52 0.76
N LEU A 88 -3.55 0.37 1.42
CA LEU A 88 -4.05 -0.87 0.82
C LEU A 88 -5.55 -0.76 0.47
N ALA A 89 -6.36 -0.22 1.37
CA ALA A 89 -7.78 0.01 1.10
C ALA A 89 -7.99 0.96 -0.09
N ARG A 90 -7.22 2.05 -0.16
CA ARG A 90 -7.22 2.97 -1.29
C ARG A 90 -6.81 2.29 -2.59
N PHE A 91 -5.74 1.51 -2.54
CA PHE A 91 -5.19 0.81 -3.70
C PHE A 91 -6.17 -0.19 -4.28
N VAL A 92 -6.75 -1.06 -3.44
CA VAL A 92 -7.67 -2.12 -3.85
C VAL A 92 -8.95 -1.52 -4.42
N THR A 93 -9.52 -0.52 -3.77
CA THR A 93 -10.80 0.09 -4.19
C THR A 93 -10.64 1.13 -5.30
N GLY A 94 -9.45 1.69 -5.48
CA GLY A 94 -9.23 2.83 -6.36
C GLY A 94 -9.94 4.11 -5.90
N ARG A 95 -10.23 4.24 -4.58
CA ARG A 95 -10.98 5.35 -3.99
C ARG A 95 -10.15 6.10 -2.97
N GLU A 96 -10.33 7.39 -2.89
CA GLU A 96 -9.66 8.23 -1.91
C GLU A 96 -10.44 8.24 -0.57
N VAL A 97 -9.70 8.52 0.52
CA VAL A 97 -10.27 8.63 1.87
C VAL A 97 -10.96 9.98 2.03
N VAL A 98 -12.21 9.96 2.47
CA VAL A 98 -13.00 11.15 2.77
C VAL A 98 -12.93 11.52 4.24
N SER A 99 -13.03 10.53 5.13
CA SER A 99 -12.97 10.73 6.58
C SER A 99 -12.41 9.51 7.29
N VAL A 100 -11.85 9.72 8.48
CA VAL A 100 -11.34 8.65 9.34
C VAL A 100 -11.78 8.89 10.77
N ALA A 101 -12.27 7.85 11.42
CA ALA A 101 -12.47 7.79 12.87
C ALA A 101 -11.57 6.68 13.44
N ALA A 102 -10.89 6.98 14.55
CA ALA A 102 -9.97 6.04 15.18
C ALA A 102 -10.37 5.78 16.63
N PHE A 103 -10.31 4.51 17.02
CA PHE A 103 -10.53 4.05 18.38
C PHE A 103 -9.35 3.16 18.76
N GLY A 104 -8.69 3.45 19.86
CA GLY A 104 -7.48 2.71 20.19
C GLY A 104 -7.26 2.55 21.68
N ASN A 105 -6.40 1.60 22.01
CA ASN A 105 -5.87 1.38 23.35
C ASN A 105 -4.36 1.60 23.34
N GLY A 106 -3.94 2.86 23.47
CA GLY A 106 -2.54 3.25 23.45
C GLY A 106 -1.85 2.90 22.13
N ASN A 107 -0.61 2.39 22.22
CA ASN A 107 0.21 2.05 21.05
C ASN A 107 0.11 0.57 20.63
N ARG A 108 -0.84 -0.19 21.17
CA ARG A 108 -0.89 -1.64 20.98
C ARG A 108 -1.98 -2.11 20.03
N ALA A 109 -3.10 -1.42 20.01
CA ALA A 109 -4.23 -1.78 19.17
C ALA A 109 -4.99 -0.55 18.73
N VAL A 110 -5.44 -0.56 17.50
CA VAL A 110 -6.28 0.49 16.94
C VAL A 110 -7.33 -0.13 16.03
N ASN A 111 -8.54 0.42 16.12
CA ASN A 111 -9.59 0.17 15.15
C ASN A 111 -9.86 1.48 14.42
N LEU A 112 -9.83 1.44 13.12
CA LEU A 112 -10.08 2.58 12.25
C LEU A 112 -11.31 2.31 11.40
N LEU A 113 -12.14 3.33 11.28
CA LEU A 113 -13.19 3.38 10.29
C LEU A 113 -12.88 4.51 9.33
N ALA A 114 -12.50 4.19 8.11
CA ALA A 114 -12.33 5.15 7.04
C ALA A 114 -13.54 5.09 6.09
N VAL A 115 -14.04 6.25 5.70
CA VAL A 115 -15.02 6.35 4.64
C VAL A 115 -14.30 6.76 3.38
N LEU A 116 -14.44 5.96 2.34
CA LEU A 116 -13.88 6.20 1.03
C LEU A 116 -14.92 6.86 0.11
N GLU A 117 -14.47 7.46 -0.97
CA GLU A 117 -15.34 8.00 -2.00
C GLU A 117 -16.39 6.97 -2.45
N GLY A 118 -17.62 7.42 -2.67
CA GLY A 118 -18.74 6.55 -3.01
C GLY A 118 -19.37 5.83 -1.83
N GLY A 119 -19.01 6.19 -0.59
CA GLY A 119 -19.61 5.63 0.63
C GLY A 119 -19.12 4.24 1.02
N ILE A 120 -17.99 3.78 0.48
CA ILE A 120 -17.37 2.51 0.86
C ILE A 120 -16.69 2.68 2.22
N ASN A 121 -16.98 1.78 3.15
CA ASN A 121 -16.36 1.76 4.47
C ASN A 121 -15.12 0.87 4.46
N ALA A 122 -13.98 1.40 4.93
CA ALA A 122 -12.79 0.62 5.20
C ALA A 122 -12.65 0.43 6.72
N ILE A 123 -12.73 -0.80 7.16
CA ILE A 123 -12.57 -1.18 8.57
C ILE A 123 -11.19 -1.77 8.73
N ILE A 124 -10.37 -1.15 9.58
CA ILE A 124 -8.97 -1.53 9.79
C ILE A 124 -8.78 -1.90 11.26
N GLU A 125 -8.26 -3.10 11.52
CA GLU A 125 -8.05 -3.68 12.84
C GLU A 125 -6.62 -4.18 13.02
#